data_b7169d1be1f2542a5914056ec2be8f79
#
_entry.id   b7169d1be1f2542a5914056ec2be8f79
#
_cell.length_a   1.000
_cell.length_b   1.000
_cell.length_c   1.000
_cell.angle_alpha   90.00
_cell.angle_beta   90.00
_cell.angle_gamma   90.00
#
_symmetry.space_group_name_H-M   'P 1'
#
loop_
_entity.id
_entity.type
_entity.pdbx_description
1 polymer ?
#
loop_
_entity_poly.entity_id
_entity_poly.type
_entity_poly.pdbx_seq_one_letter_code
_entity_poly.pdbx_strand_id
1 'polypeptide(L)'
;MQIIGDRMIAAYPNRIINIHHSFLPAFVGAKPYQAAFDRGVKIIGATSHYVTAELDAGPIICQDVVRISHKDMPKDLVNKGKDLEKIVLSHAVQKHIEHKILVYKNKTVVFS
;
A
#
# COMPACT_ATOMS: atom_id res chain seq x y z
N MET A 1 10.89 5.07 -1.46
CA MET A 1 10.71 3.63 -1.30
C MET A 1 12.05 2.93 -1.48
N GLN A 2 12.36 2.01 -0.61
CA GLN A 2 13.59 1.23 -0.74
C GLN A 2 13.39 0.07 -1.71
N ILE A 3 14.41 -0.19 -2.51
CA ILE A 3 14.41 -1.34 -3.40
C ILE A 3 15.08 -2.50 -2.66
N ILE A 4 14.32 -3.58 -2.48
CA ILE A 4 14.82 -4.79 -1.84
C ILE A 4 15.54 -5.62 -2.90
N GLY A 5 16.73 -6.13 -2.58
CA GLY A 5 17.50 -6.92 -3.53
C GLY A 5 16.84 -8.24 -3.91
N ASP A 6 17.01 -8.64 -5.15
CA ASP A 6 16.42 -9.86 -5.70
C ASP A 6 16.78 -11.11 -4.90
N ARG A 7 17.97 -11.12 -4.32
CA ARG A 7 18.45 -12.23 -3.48
C ARG A 7 17.59 -12.43 -2.25
N MET A 8 17.23 -11.32 -1.56
CA MET A 8 16.36 -11.39 -0.40
C MET A 8 14.94 -11.80 -0.81
N ILE A 9 14.44 -11.27 -1.89
CA ILE A 9 13.10 -11.62 -2.40
C ILE A 9 13.04 -13.11 -2.74
N ALA A 10 14.07 -13.65 -3.41
CA ALA A 10 14.12 -15.07 -3.76
C ALA A 10 14.21 -15.96 -2.52
N ALA A 11 14.90 -15.51 -1.46
CA ALA A 11 15.04 -16.26 -0.23
C ALA A 11 13.75 -16.31 0.61
N TYR A 12 12.88 -15.29 0.44
CA TYR A 12 11.65 -15.16 1.23
C TYR A 12 10.44 -14.93 0.33
N PRO A 13 10.08 -15.90 -0.54
CA PRO A 13 8.93 -15.73 -1.43
C PRO A 13 7.65 -15.57 -0.63
N ASN A 14 6.85 -14.54 -0.95
CA ASN A 14 5.58 -14.23 -0.30
C ASN A 14 5.70 -14.07 1.23
N ARG A 15 6.83 -13.55 1.71
CA ARG A 15 7.05 -13.28 3.14
C ARG A 15 7.51 -11.87 3.41
N ILE A 16 7.74 -11.07 2.37
CA ILE A 16 8.10 -9.67 2.50
C ILE A 16 6.88 -8.87 2.08
N ILE A 17 6.40 -8.03 2.98
CA ILE A 17 5.22 -7.20 2.77
C ILE A 17 5.66 -5.76 2.68
N ASN A 18 5.20 -5.06 1.66
CA ASN A 18 5.41 -3.64 1.50
C ASN A 18 4.09 -2.90 1.50
N ILE A 19 4.14 -1.64 1.87
CA ILE A 19 3.01 -0.74 1.81
C ILE A 19 3.40 0.50 1.01
N HIS A 20 2.47 1.00 0.20
CA HIS A 20 2.64 2.29 -0.45
C HIS A 20 1.31 3.05 -0.48
N HIS A 21 1.42 4.37 -0.52
CA HIS A 21 0.27 5.27 -0.49
C HIS A 21 -0.24 5.54 -1.91
N SER A 22 -0.36 4.49 -2.69
CA SER A 22 -0.81 4.60 -4.06
C SER A 22 -2.20 4.01 -4.20
N PHE A 23 -3.12 4.84 -4.60
CA PHE A 23 -4.43 4.49 -5.09
C PHE A 23 -4.67 5.38 -6.31
N LEU A 24 -5.60 5.05 -7.18
CA LEU A 24 -5.78 5.83 -8.40
C LEU A 24 -6.38 7.21 -8.12
N PRO A 25 -5.85 8.30 -8.72
CA PRO A 25 -4.67 8.31 -9.57
C PRO A 25 -3.38 8.16 -8.78
N ALA A 26 -2.38 7.47 -9.35
CA ALA A 26 -1.09 7.32 -8.73
C ALA A 26 -0.23 8.57 -8.98
N PHE A 27 0.50 8.99 -7.97
CA PHE A 27 1.40 10.14 -8.05
C PHE A 27 2.83 9.68 -7.87
N VAL A 28 3.72 10.17 -8.72
CA VAL A 28 5.14 9.86 -8.70
C VAL A 28 5.90 11.04 -8.12
N GLY A 29 6.95 10.75 -7.36
CA GLY A 29 7.82 11.78 -6.82
C GLY A 29 7.91 11.77 -5.31
N ALA A 30 8.65 12.76 -4.77
CA ALA A 30 8.97 12.84 -3.35
C ALA A 30 7.83 13.37 -2.47
N LYS A 31 6.81 13.99 -3.09
CA LYS A 31 5.72 14.64 -2.35
C LYS A 31 4.35 14.21 -2.91
N PRO A 32 3.99 12.94 -2.77
CA PRO A 32 2.75 12.44 -3.36
C PRO A 32 1.49 13.09 -2.78
N TYR A 33 1.50 13.43 -1.49
CA TYR A 33 0.34 14.06 -0.86
C TYR A 33 0.15 15.51 -1.31
N GLN A 34 1.24 16.23 -1.53
CA GLN A 34 1.17 17.57 -2.09
C GLN A 34 0.63 17.52 -3.52
N ALA A 35 1.09 16.58 -4.31
CA ALA A 35 0.60 16.38 -5.67
C ALA A 35 -0.89 16.01 -5.69
N ALA A 36 -1.32 15.18 -4.77
CA ALA A 36 -2.72 14.81 -4.62
C ALA A 36 -3.58 16.03 -4.27
N PHE A 37 -3.11 16.86 -3.34
CA PHE A 37 -3.78 18.09 -2.96
C PHE A 37 -3.91 19.04 -4.18
N ASP A 38 -2.81 19.25 -4.88
CA ASP A 38 -2.79 20.15 -6.05
C ASP A 38 -3.70 19.65 -7.17
N ARG A 39 -3.80 18.33 -7.33
CA ARG A 39 -4.67 17.74 -8.34
C ARG A 39 -6.15 17.84 -7.96
N GLY A 40 -6.45 18.02 -6.69
CA GLY A 40 -7.82 18.10 -6.19
C GLY A 40 -8.51 16.73 -6.08
N VAL A 41 -7.77 15.71 -5.65
CA VAL A 41 -8.34 14.37 -5.45
C VAL A 41 -9.40 14.38 -4.36
N LYS A 42 -10.32 13.44 -4.44
CA LYS A 42 -11.42 13.30 -3.46
C LYS A 42 -11.19 12.15 -2.50
N ILE A 43 -10.23 11.30 -2.79
CA ILE A 43 -9.82 10.19 -1.94
C ILE A 43 -8.31 10.05 -1.99
N ILE A 44 -7.76 9.50 -0.91
CA ILE A 44 -6.38 8.98 -0.89
C ILE A 44 -6.44 7.53 -0.45
N GLY A 45 -5.44 6.76 -0.80
CA GLY A 45 -5.45 5.32 -0.53
C GLY A 45 -4.11 4.78 -0.14
N ALA A 46 -4.13 3.51 0.26
CA ALA A 46 -2.92 2.75 0.55
C ALA A 46 -3.12 1.31 0.10
N THR A 47 -2.03 0.68 -0.30
CA THR A 47 -2.00 -0.69 -0.77
C THR A 47 -0.88 -1.44 -0.09
N SER A 48 -1.18 -2.60 0.48
CA SER A 48 -0.17 -3.55 0.94
C SER A 48 -0.11 -4.73 -0.02
N HIS A 49 1.10 -5.20 -0.28
CA HIS A 49 1.32 -6.30 -1.21
C HIS A 49 2.57 -7.07 -0.82
N TYR A 50 2.66 -8.32 -1.29
CA TYR A 50 3.90 -9.05 -1.19
C TYR A 50 4.93 -8.47 -2.16
N VAL A 51 6.19 -8.48 -1.74
CA VAL A 51 7.28 -7.97 -2.56
C VAL A 51 7.75 -9.06 -3.51
N THR A 52 7.84 -8.72 -4.79
CA THR A 52 8.38 -9.58 -5.85
C THR A 52 9.55 -8.89 -6.52
N ALA A 53 10.18 -9.55 -7.49
CA ALA A 53 11.29 -8.98 -8.24
C ALA A 53 10.87 -7.73 -9.03
N GLU A 54 9.61 -7.66 -9.45
CA GLU A 54 9.06 -6.47 -10.10
C GLU A 54 8.62 -5.45 -9.07
N LEU A 55 9.03 -4.21 -9.24
CA LEU A 55 8.69 -3.12 -8.34
C LEU A 55 7.18 -2.86 -8.32
N ASP A 56 6.60 -2.86 -7.14
CA ASP A 56 5.18 -2.57 -6.89
C ASP A 56 4.20 -3.44 -7.70
N ALA A 57 4.63 -4.62 -8.12
CA ALA A 57 3.83 -5.51 -8.95
C ALA A 57 3.42 -6.81 -8.26
N GLY A 58 3.76 -6.97 -6.98
CA GLY A 58 3.46 -8.20 -6.24
C GLY A 58 1.96 -8.36 -5.92
N PRO A 59 1.57 -9.55 -5.47
CA PRO A 59 0.16 -9.82 -5.15
C PRO A 59 -0.36 -8.87 -4.06
N ILE A 60 -1.48 -8.25 -4.31
CA ILE A 60 -2.10 -7.30 -3.41
C ILE A 60 -2.78 -8.06 -2.26
N ILE A 61 -2.51 -7.61 -1.02
CA ILE A 61 -3.11 -8.20 0.18
C ILE A 61 -4.30 -7.38 0.63
N CYS A 62 -4.12 -6.07 0.79
CA CYS A 62 -5.14 -5.18 1.31
C CYS A 62 -5.04 -3.82 0.66
N GLN A 63 -6.18 -3.21 0.41
CA GLN A 63 -6.27 -1.83 -0.05
C GLN A 63 -7.39 -1.13 0.71
N ASP A 64 -7.19 0.13 0.99
CA ASP A 64 -8.23 0.94 1.60
C ASP A 64 -8.07 2.39 1.19
N VAL A 65 -9.12 3.17 1.38
CA VAL A 65 -9.17 4.58 1.00
C VAL A 65 -9.79 5.40 2.12
N VAL A 66 -9.48 6.69 2.12
CA VAL A 66 -10.13 7.66 2.99
C VAL A 66 -10.56 8.87 2.16
N ARG A 67 -11.73 9.38 2.45
CA ARG A 67 -12.26 10.57 1.77
C ARG A 67 -11.55 11.83 2.23
N ILE A 68 -11.38 12.74 1.28
CA ILE A 68 -10.80 14.06 1.51
C ILE A 68 -11.85 15.10 1.17
N SER A 69 -11.92 16.15 1.97
CA SER A 69 -12.81 17.27 1.74
C SER A 69 -12.04 18.54 1.40
N HIS A 70 -12.78 19.58 1.01
CA HIS A 70 -12.18 20.89 0.73
C HIS A 70 -11.54 21.54 1.97
N LYS A 71 -11.84 21.03 3.17
CA LYS A 71 -11.27 21.51 4.43
C LYS A 71 -9.91 20.92 4.71
N ASP A 72 -9.54 19.84 4.02
CA ASP A 72 -8.25 19.20 4.23
C ASP A 72 -7.13 19.95 3.51
N MET A 73 -6.12 20.32 4.26
CA MET A 73 -4.90 20.93 3.75
C MET A 73 -3.85 19.83 3.50
N PRO A 74 -2.75 20.12 2.80
CA PRO A 74 -1.72 19.10 2.56
C PRO A 74 -1.26 18.35 3.80
N LYS A 75 -1.16 19.05 4.93
CA LYS A 75 -0.82 18.46 6.22
C LYS A 75 -1.83 17.41 6.64
N ASP A 76 -3.12 17.66 6.41
CA ASP A 76 -4.18 16.73 6.76
C ASP A 76 -4.14 15.49 5.89
N LEU A 77 -3.81 15.64 4.61
CA LEU A 77 -3.63 14.51 3.70
C LEU A 77 -2.49 13.61 4.18
N VAL A 78 -1.37 14.18 4.59
CA VAL A 78 -0.24 13.44 5.13
C VAL A 78 -0.66 12.64 6.36
N ASN A 79 -1.35 13.27 7.29
CA ASN A 79 -1.79 12.63 8.53
C ASN A 79 -2.80 11.51 8.26
N LYS A 80 -3.79 11.75 7.42
CA LYS A 80 -4.78 10.75 7.02
C LYS A 80 -4.11 9.59 6.28
N GLY A 81 -3.17 9.89 5.41
CA GLY A 81 -2.43 8.87 4.66
C GLY A 81 -1.59 7.98 5.56
N LYS A 82 -0.89 8.57 6.53
CA LYS A 82 -0.08 7.80 7.48
C LYS A 82 -0.94 6.88 8.34
N ASP A 83 -2.08 7.36 8.80
CA ASP A 83 -3.00 6.56 9.60
C ASP A 83 -3.56 5.40 8.76
N LEU A 84 -3.93 5.68 7.52
CA LEU A 84 -4.43 4.68 6.59
C LEU A 84 -3.39 3.62 6.29
N GLU A 85 -2.14 4.01 6.05
CA GLU A 85 -1.03 3.09 5.81
C GLU A 85 -0.83 2.13 6.98
N LYS A 86 -0.91 2.63 8.21
CA LYS A 86 -0.81 1.80 9.41
C LYS A 86 -1.90 0.74 9.47
N ILE A 87 -3.13 1.12 9.16
CA ILE A 87 -4.28 0.22 9.17
C ILE A 87 -4.10 -0.87 8.10
N VAL A 88 -3.76 -0.46 6.89
CA VAL A 88 -3.60 -1.38 5.75
C VAL A 88 -2.44 -2.35 5.98
N LEU A 89 -1.32 -1.87 6.49
CA LEU A 89 -0.17 -2.72 6.78
C LEU A 89 -0.48 -3.68 7.95
N SER A 90 -1.07 -3.16 9.02
CA SER A 90 -1.43 -3.96 10.20
C SER A 90 -2.38 -5.10 9.82
N HIS A 91 -3.37 -4.81 8.99
CA HIS A 91 -4.31 -5.82 8.50
C HIS A 91 -3.60 -6.91 7.69
N ALA A 92 -2.71 -6.51 6.78
CA ALA A 92 -1.95 -7.45 5.96
C ALA A 92 -1.05 -8.36 6.82
N VAL A 93 -0.33 -7.78 7.77
CA VAL A 93 0.56 -8.53 8.66
C VAL A 93 -0.25 -9.51 9.51
N GLN A 94 -1.37 -9.07 10.07
CA GLN A 94 -2.24 -9.92 10.88
C GLN A 94 -2.74 -11.13 10.08
N LYS A 95 -3.25 -10.91 8.88
CA LYS A 95 -3.74 -11.99 8.02
C LYS A 95 -2.63 -12.94 7.61
N HIS A 96 -1.45 -12.41 7.35
CA HIS A 96 -0.28 -13.23 7.03
C HIS A 96 0.10 -14.15 8.21
N ILE A 97 0.20 -13.58 9.42
CA ILE A 97 0.54 -14.33 10.63
C ILE A 97 -0.50 -15.41 10.94
N GLU A 98 -1.77 -15.11 10.69
CA GLU A 98 -2.88 -16.06 10.91
C GLU A 98 -3.01 -17.10 9.81
N HIS A 99 -2.13 -17.08 8.81
CA HIS A 99 -2.16 -17.99 7.66
C HIS A 99 -3.51 -17.93 6.90
N LYS A 100 -4.05 -16.73 6.76
CA LYS A 100 -5.35 -16.49 6.10
C LYS A 100 -5.20 -15.93 4.68
N ILE A 101 -4.00 -15.97 4.11
CA ILE A 101 -3.75 -15.47 2.77
C ILE A 101 -3.30 -16.62 1.88
N LEU A 102 -4.04 -16.85 0.81
CA LEU A 102 -3.67 -17.77 -0.24
C LEU A 102 -3.20 -16.98 -1.46
N VAL A 103 -1.98 -17.24 -1.92
CA VAL A 103 -1.45 -16.59 -3.12
C VAL A 103 -1.61 -17.55 -4.29
N TYR A 104 -2.23 -17.06 -5.36
CA TYR A 104 -2.38 -17.81 -6.59
C TYR A 104 -2.07 -16.90 -7.78
N LYS A 105 -1.02 -17.26 -8.52
CA LYS A 105 -0.46 -16.39 -9.57
C LYS A 105 -0.11 -15.03 -8.92
N ASN A 106 -0.56 -13.92 -9.47
CA ASN A 106 -0.29 -12.61 -8.89
C ASN A 106 -1.50 -12.03 -8.15
N LYS A 107 -2.26 -12.90 -7.50
CA LYS A 107 -3.47 -12.52 -6.77
C LYS A 107 -3.48 -13.15 -5.39
N THR A 108 -4.24 -12.59 -4.48
CA THR A 108 -4.45 -13.18 -3.17
C THR A 108 -5.93 -13.47 -2.95
N VAL A 109 -6.20 -14.50 -2.15
CA VAL A 109 -7.49 -14.71 -1.50
C VAL A 109 -7.23 -14.55 -0.02
N VAL A 110 -7.91 -13.58 0.60
CA VAL A 110 -7.75 -13.29 2.02
C VAL A 110 -9.01 -13.78 2.75
N PHE A 111 -8.80 -14.71 3.66
CA PHE A 111 -9.91 -15.30 4.42
C PHE A 111 -10.20 -14.51 5.68
N SER A 112 -11.46 -14.42 6.02
CA SER A 112 -11.91 -13.70 7.21
C SER A 112 -11.69 -14.49 8.52
#